data_9523f1d3355f6abe776f0be5d1ac8296
#
_entry.id   9523f1d3355f6abe776f0be5d1ac8296
#
_cell.length_a   1.000
_cell.length_b   1.000
_cell.length_c   1.000
_cell.angle_alpha   90.00
_cell.angle_beta   90.00
_cell.angle_gamma   90.00
#
_symmetry.space_group_name_H-M   'P 1'
#
loop_
_entity.id
_entity.type
_entity.pdbx_description
1 polymer ?
#
loop_
_entity_poly.entity_id
_entity_poly.type
_entity_poly.pdbx_seq_one_letter_code
_entity_poly.pdbx_strand_id
1 'polypeptide(L)'
;CICGFLQPTKGAVTVDGKAIGKDIDFPQSLGLMIETPGFIPYMSGKSNLKNLALIRNQISDKEIDEAMELVGLDPKLKKRVSKYSLGMRQRLGIAQAIMEHPRLLILDEPFNGLDVQGVEDMRKLFSRLAGEGVMILLASHYDEDIRTLCEDVYLVRDHHVTKKEKEETK
;
A
#
# COMPACT_ATOMS: atom_id res chain seq x y z
N CYS A 1 5.91 -13.92 -1.00
CA CYS A 1 6.35 -14.39 -2.32
C CYS A 1 6.17 -13.31 -3.40
N ILE A 2 5.00 -12.64 -3.51
CA ILE A 2 4.75 -11.64 -4.58
C ILE A 2 5.76 -10.50 -4.55
N CYS A 3 6.15 -10.02 -3.37
CA CYS A 3 7.16 -8.96 -3.20
C CYS A 3 8.61 -9.43 -3.40
N GLY A 4 8.86 -10.72 -3.64
CA GLY A 4 10.22 -11.24 -3.78
C GLY A 4 10.95 -11.58 -2.48
N PHE A 5 10.39 -11.26 -1.30
CA PHE A 5 11.06 -11.51 -0.01
C PHE A 5 11.19 -12.99 0.35
N LEU A 6 10.33 -13.83 -0.20
CA LEU A 6 10.33 -15.28 -0.02
C LEU A 6 10.10 -15.96 -1.36
N GLN A 7 10.83 -17.05 -1.62
CA GLN A 7 10.59 -17.89 -2.78
C GLN A 7 9.61 -19.00 -2.46
N PRO A 8 8.68 -19.35 -3.36
CA PRO A 8 7.76 -20.45 -3.16
C PRO A 8 8.54 -21.78 -3.19
N THR A 9 8.21 -22.72 -2.33
CA THR A 9 8.81 -24.07 -2.31
C THR A 9 8.44 -24.86 -3.57
N LYS A 10 7.24 -24.63 -4.12
CA LYS A 10 6.76 -25.22 -5.38
C LYS A 10 5.93 -24.18 -6.13
N GLY A 11 5.90 -24.29 -7.45
CA GLY A 11 5.21 -23.35 -8.33
C GLY A 11 6.05 -22.10 -8.61
N ALA A 12 5.43 -21.08 -9.19
CA ALA A 12 6.06 -19.81 -9.51
C ALA A 12 5.09 -18.65 -9.28
N VAL A 13 5.64 -17.49 -9.01
CA VAL A 13 4.90 -16.22 -8.96
C VAL A 13 5.35 -15.37 -10.13
N THR A 14 4.42 -14.87 -10.92
CA THR A 14 4.71 -13.96 -12.03
C THR A 14 4.02 -12.61 -11.81
N VAL A 15 4.75 -11.53 -12.04
CA VAL A 15 4.24 -10.17 -12.04
C VAL A 15 4.62 -9.51 -13.36
N ASP A 16 3.66 -8.95 -14.07
CA ASP A 16 3.85 -8.38 -15.42
C ASP A 16 4.55 -9.36 -16.39
N GLY A 17 4.21 -10.66 -16.30
CA GLY A 17 4.77 -11.72 -17.15
C GLY A 17 6.19 -12.16 -16.79
N LYS A 18 6.82 -11.59 -15.75
CA LYS A 18 8.16 -11.95 -15.27
C LYS A 18 8.08 -12.79 -14.01
N ALA A 19 8.81 -13.89 -13.96
CA ALA A 19 8.86 -14.77 -12.79
C ALA A 19 9.74 -14.16 -11.70
N ILE A 20 9.17 -14.04 -10.49
CA ILE A 20 9.89 -13.57 -9.30
C ILE A 20 10.91 -14.65 -8.86
N GLY A 21 12.13 -14.21 -8.57
CA GLY A 21 13.24 -15.09 -8.16
C GLY A 21 13.91 -15.85 -9.31
N LYS A 22 13.46 -15.61 -10.56
CA LYS A 22 14.10 -16.17 -11.78
C LYS A 22 14.45 -15.09 -12.79
N ASP A 23 13.46 -14.30 -13.21
CA ASP A 23 13.64 -13.24 -14.21
C ASP A 23 13.93 -11.89 -13.54
N ILE A 24 13.35 -11.67 -12.37
CA ILE A 24 13.52 -10.48 -11.54
C ILE A 24 13.48 -10.87 -10.05
N ASP A 25 14.19 -10.15 -9.21
CA ASP A 25 14.16 -10.35 -7.75
C ASP A 25 12.92 -9.72 -7.12
N PHE A 26 12.51 -8.54 -7.62
CA PHE A 26 11.37 -7.77 -7.12
C PHE A 26 10.56 -7.21 -8.28
N PRO A 27 9.22 -7.02 -8.12
CA PRO A 27 8.42 -6.24 -9.06
C PRO A 27 8.98 -4.81 -9.18
N GLN A 28 9.20 -4.32 -10.40
CA GLN A 28 9.83 -3.02 -10.61
C GLN A 28 8.93 -1.83 -10.23
N SER A 29 7.63 -1.98 -10.35
CA SER A 29 6.64 -0.93 -10.06
C SER A 29 5.72 -1.38 -8.93
N LEU A 30 6.29 -1.50 -7.73
CA LEU A 30 5.63 -1.99 -6.52
C LEU A 30 5.55 -0.89 -5.47
N GLY A 31 4.35 -0.58 -5.01
CA GLY A 31 4.09 0.11 -3.75
C GLY A 31 3.73 -0.90 -2.68
N LEU A 32 4.35 -0.79 -1.52
CA LEU A 32 4.21 -1.78 -0.46
C LEU A 32 4.01 -1.11 0.89
N MET A 33 2.98 -1.55 1.61
CA MET A 33 2.78 -1.25 3.01
C MET A 33 2.43 -2.53 3.75
N ILE A 34 3.35 -3.02 4.59
CA ILE A 34 3.17 -4.17 5.47
C ILE A 34 3.23 -3.68 6.91
N GLU A 35 2.22 -3.98 7.70
CA GLU A 35 2.10 -3.59 9.10
C GLU A 35 2.34 -2.08 9.32
N THR A 36 3.11 -1.73 10.36
CA THR A 36 3.43 -0.34 10.68
C THR A 36 4.75 0.06 10.04
N PRO A 37 4.75 1.02 9.09
CA PRO A 37 5.97 1.46 8.44
C PRO A 37 7.00 2.01 9.43
N GLY A 38 8.25 1.54 9.30
CA GLY A 38 9.38 1.95 10.12
C GLY A 38 9.98 3.27 9.67
N PHE A 39 9.45 4.40 10.12
CA PHE A 39 9.99 5.73 9.84
C PHE A 39 11.06 6.16 10.84
N ILE A 40 11.97 7.04 10.40
CA ILE A 40 12.97 7.67 11.25
C ILE A 40 12.26 8.64 12.20
N PRO A 41 12.22 8.37 13.52
CA PRO A 41 11.30 9.03 14.45
C PRO A 41 11.59 10.51 14.69
N TYR A 42 12.85 10.94 14.55
CA TYR A 42 13.28 12.34 14.77
C TYR A 42 13.16 13.22 13.52
N MET A 43 12.79 12.66 12.36
CA MET A 43 12.55 13.39 11.12
C MET A 43 11.07 13.71 10.95
N SER A 44 10.76 14.69 10.06
CA SER A 44 9.39 14.95 9.61
C SER A 44 8.91 13.86 8.64
N GLY A 45 7.60 13.78 8.39
CA GLY A 45 7.04 12.86 7.39
C GLY A 45 7.65 13.08 6.01
N LYS A 46 7.63 14.33 5.51
CA LYS A 46 8.24 14.66 4.21
C LYS A 46 9.72 14.29 4.13
N SER A 47 10.50 14.53 5.17
CA SER A 47 11.92 14.18 5.18
C SER A 47 12.14 12.66 5.11
N ASN A 48 11.27 11.87 5.75
CA ASN A 48 11.30 10.41 5.64
C ASN A 48 11.03 9.97 4.20
N LEU A 49 9.95 10.44 3.59
CA LEU A 49 9.61 10.09 2.21
C LEU A 49 10.71 10.52 1.22
N LYS A 50 11.29 11.70 1.41
CA LYS A 50 12.40 12.19 0.58
C LYS A 50 13.62 11.28 0.66
N ASN A 51 14.00 10.82 1.85
CA ASN A 51 15.13 9.88 2.00
C ASN A 51 14.87 8.56 1.26
N LEU A 52 13.63 8.05 1.30
CA LEU A 52 13.26 6.85 0.57
C LEU A 52 13.27 7.07 -0.95
N ALA A 53 12.71 8.19 -1.41
CA ALA A 53 12.70 8.56 -2.83
C ALA A 53 14.11 8.68 -3.42
N LEU A 54 15.10 9.14 -2.65
CA LEU A 54 16.49 9.23 -3.08
C LEU A 54 17.15 7.88 -3.39
N ILE A 55 16.63 6.77 -2.88
CA ILE A 55 17.16 5.43 -3.15
C ILE A 55 17.02 5.10 -4.64
N ARG A 56 15.87 5.39 -5.22
CA ARG A 56 15.59 5.16 -6.64
C ARG A 56 15.76 6.40 -7.49
N ASN A 57 15.63 7.57 -6.89
CA ASN A 57 15.75 8.90 -7.50
C ASN A 57 14.87 9.07 -8.77
N GLN A 58 13.62 8.60 -8.69
CA GLN A 58 12.67 8.58 -9.82
C GLN A 58 11.59 9.65 -9.72
N ILE A 59 11.40 10.24 -8.53
CA ILE A 59 10.37 11.25 -8.26
C ILE A 59 10.96 12.49 -7.64
N SER A 60 10.30 13.62 -7.86
CA SER A 60 10.66 14.93 -7.33
C SER A 60 10.02 15.22 -5.98
N ASP A 61 10.47 16.31 -5.33
CA ASP A 61 9.84 16.83 -4.10
C ASP A 61 8.34 17.16 -4.30
N LYS A 62 7.93 17.51 -5.52
CA LYS A 62 6.54 17.83 -5.87
C LYS A 62 5.65 16.58 -5.79
N GLU A 63 6.10 15.45 -6.32
CA GLU A 63 5.36 14.18 -6.27
C GLU A 63 5.25 13.65 -4.85
N ILE A 64 6.28 13.87 -4.01
CA ILE A 64 6.22 13.58 -2.57
C ILE A 64 5.14 14.43 -1.89
N ASP A 65 5.09 15.75 -2.20
CA ASP A 65 4.07 16.63 -1.65
C ASP A 65 2.66 16.21 -2.08
N GLU A 66 2.46 15.91 -3.35
CA GLU A 66 1.21 15.39 -3.90
C GLU A 66 0.77 14.09 -3.20
N ALA A 67 1.68 13.14 -3.00
CA ALA A 67 1.37 11.90 -2.29
C ALA A 67 0.95 12.15 -0.83
N MET A 68 1.58 13.10 -0.14
CA MET A 68 1.19 13.48 1.22
C MET A 68 -0.19 14.14 1.24
N GLU A 69 -0.47 15.05 0.31
CA GLU A 69 -1.78 15.72 0.18
C GLU A 69 -2.89 14.70 -0.11
N LEU A 70 -2.65 13.73 -0.99
CA LEU A 70 -3.59 12.68 -1.34
C LEU A 70 -4.06 11.85 -0.13
N VAL A 71 -3.20 11.66 0.85
CA VAL A 71 -3.55 10.95 2.09
C VAL A 71 -3.99 11.89 3.22
N GLY A 72 -4.11 13.20 2.95
CA GLY A 72 -4.56 14.21 3.93
C GLY A 72 -3.49 14.57 4.96
N LEU A 73 -2.21 14.51 4.59
CA LEU A 73 -1.10 15.02 5.38
C LEU A 73 -0.55 16.31 4.77
N ASP A 74 -0.37 17.35 5.59
CA ASP A 74 0.27 18.59 5.16
C ASP A 74 1.78 18.38 4.92
N PRO A 75 2.28 18.55 3.67
CA PRO A 75 3.70 18.41 3.36
C PRO A 75 4.60 19.42 4.09
N LYS A 76 4.03 20.55 4.53
CA LYS A 76 4.73 21.61 5.27
C LYS A 76 4.85 21.33 6.76
N LEU A 77 4.21 20.26 7.25
CA LEU A 77 4.22 19.89 8.66
C LEU A 77 5.62 19.49 9.11
N LYS A 78 6.26 20.33 9.92
CA LYS A 78 7.62 20.10 10.47
C LYS A 78 7.64 19.19 11.71
N LYS A 79 6.48 18.68 12.15
CA LYS A 79 6.35 17.78 13.29
C LYS A 79 7.12 16.49 13.05
N ARG A 80 7.89 16.03 14.05
CA ARG A 80 8.62 14.75 13.98
C ARG A 80 7.65 13.57 13.97
N VAL A 81 7.98 12.51 13.24
CA VAL A 81 7.14 11.31 13.14
C VAL A 81 6.93 10.63 14.50
N SER A 82 7.89 10.73 15.43
CA SER A 82 7.70 10.27 16.80
C SER A 82 6.50 10.89 17.53
N LYS A 83 6.03 12.05 17.07
CA LYS A 83 4.87 12.76 17.63
C LYS A 83 3.60 12.60 16.78
N TYR A 84 3.63 11.78 15.72
CA TYR A 84 2.45 11.50 14.91
C TYR A 84 1.49 10.58 15.67
N SER A 85 0.19 10.77 15.48
CA SER A 85 -0.81 9.80 15.89
C SER A 85 -0.66 8.50 15.08
N LEU A 86 -1.32 7.42 15.51
CA LEU A 86 -1.34 6.18 14.74
C LEU A 86 -1.87 6.43 13.34
N GLY A 87 -3.02 7.12 13.21
CA GLY A 87 -3.59 7.45 11.91
C GLY A 87 -2.69 8.32 11.02
N MET A 88 -1.93 9.27 11.60
CA MET A 88 -0.95 10.04 10.82
C MET A 88 0.20 9.15 10.30
N ARG A 89 0.67 8.20 11.11
CA ARG A 89 1.70 7.24 10.65
C ARG A 89 1.17 6.32 9.57
N GLN A 90 -0.09 5.88 9.71
CA GLN A 90 -0.77 5.06 8.72
C GLN A 90 -0.88 5.79 7.38
N ARG A 91 -1.39 7.03 7.40
CA ARG A 91 -1.46 7.90 6.21
C ARG A 91 -0.08 8.11 5.58
N LEU A 92 0.96 8.30 6.38
CA LEU A 92 2.33 8.44 5.86
C LEU A 92 2.83 7.15 5.19
N GLY A 93 2.47 5.97 5.73
CA GLY A 93 2.78 4.68 5.12
C GLY A 93 2.08 4.49 3.77
N ILE A 94 0.82 4.91 3.67
CA ILE A 94 0.09 4.89 2.40
C ILE A 94 0.75 5.87 1.41
N ALA A 95 1.12 7.09 1.84
CA ALA A 95 1.83 8.05 0.99
C ALA A 95 3.15 7.47 0.45
N GLN A 96 3.93 6.80 1.30
CA GLN A 96 5.14 6.08 0.90
C GLN A 96 4.86 5.04 -0.19
N ALA A 97 3.79 4.26 -0.04
CA ALA A 97 3.46 3.19 -0.96
C ALA A 97 3.02 3.70 -2.35
N ILE A 98 2.40 4.90 -2.41
CA ILE A 98 1.85 5.45 -3.66
C ILE A 98 2.74 6.51 -4.34
N MET A 99 3.74 7.09 -3.63
CA MET A 99 4.48 8.26 -4.11
C MET A 99 5.27 8.03 -5.40
N GLU A 100 5.65 6.79 -5.72
CA GLU A 100 6.37 6.43 -6.95
C GLU A 100 5.44 5.92 -8.06
N HIS A 101 4.14 6.19 -7.99
CA HIS A 101 3.13 5.80 -8.98
C HIS A 101 3.19 4.30 -9.34
N PRO A 102 3.05 3.39 -8.38
CA PRO A 102 3.19 1.97 -8.62
C PRO A 102 2.07 1.41 -9.49
N ARG A 103 2.38 0.38 -10.30
CA ARG A 103 1.39 -0.40 -11.05
C ARG A 103 0.78 -1.53 -10.20
N LEU A 104 1.52 -1.98 -9.19
CA LEU A 104 1.06 -2.95 -8.20
C LEU A 104 1.18 -2.33 -6.82
N LEU A 105 0.08 -2.29 -6.07
CA LEU A 105 0.03 -1.79 -4.71
C LEU A 105 -0.39 -2.91 -3.77
N ILE A 106 0.44 -3.23 -2.79
CA ILE A 106 0.15 -4.25 -1.78
C ILE A 106 0.02 -3.56 -0.42
N LEU A 107 -1.15 -3.69 0.18
CA LEU A 107 -1.52 -3.03 1.43
C LEU A 107 -1.98 -4.06 2.45
N ASP A 108 -1.32 -4.09 3.59
CA ASP A 108 -1.68 -4.92 4.73
C ASP A 108 -2.30 -4.04 5.81
N GLU A 109 -3.60 -4.28 6.10
CA GLU A 109 -4.40 -3.55 7.09
C GLU A 109 -4.30 -2.01 6.98
N PRO A 110 -4.50 -1.41 5.78
CA PRO A 110 -4.22 0.01 5.54
C PRO A 110 -5.13 0.97 6.32
N PHE A 111 -6.26 0.50 6.84
CA PHE A 111 -7.23 1.34 7.55
C PHE A 111 -7.01 1.36 9.07
N ASN A 112 -6.07 0.57 9.59
CA ASN A 112 -5.80 0.50 11.02
C ASN A 112 -5.42 1.87 11.61
N GLY A 113 -6.12 2.25 12.69
CA GLY A 113 -5.85 3.50 13.40
C GLY A 113 -6.34 4.77 12.72
N LEU A 114 -7.06 4.64 11.60
CA LEU A 114 -7.79 5.75 10.98
C LEU A 114 -9.14 5.97 11.69
N ASP A 115 -9.59 7.20 11.72
CA ASP A 115 -10.97 7.55 12.08
C ASP A 115 -11.93 7.28 10.91
N VAL A 116 -13.23 7.36 11.16
CA VAL A 116 -14.27 7.07 10.16
C VAL A 116 -14.04 7.86 8.87
N GLN A 117 -13.78 9.17 8.99
CA GLN A 117 -13.52 10.01 7.82
C GLN A 117 -12.25 9.59 7.09
N GLY A 118 -11.20 9.21 7.84
CA GLY A 118 -9.95 8.73 7.28
C GLY A 118 -10.09 7.45 6.49
N VAL A 119 -10.93 6.51 6.96
CA VAL A 119 -11.25 5.28 6.23
C VAL A 119 -11.95 5.62 4.91
N GLU A 120 -12.98 6.48 4.94
CA GLU A 120 -13.70 6.91 3.75
C GLU A 120 -12.78 7.61 2.72
N ASP A 121 -11.90 8.48 3.18
CA ASP A 121 -10.95 9.17 2.30
C ASP A 121 -10.01 8.17 1.61
N MET A 122 -9.49 7.18 2.35
CA MET A 122 -8.61 6.17 1.80
C MET A 122 -9.34 5.19 0.87
N ARG A 123 -10.59 4.82 1.16
CA ARG A 123 -11.42 4.02 0.25
C ARG A 123 -11.59 4.73 -1.11
N LYS A 124 -11.91 6.03 -1.09
CA LYS A 124 -12.00 6.85 -2.31
C LYS A 124 -10.67 6.91 -3.07
N LEU A 125 -9.56 7.07 -2.35
CA LEU A 125 -8.23 7.08 -2.94
C LEU A 125 -7.93 5.76 -3.64
N PHE A 126 -8.14 4.62 -2.97
CA PHE A 126 -7.87 3.31 -3.55
C PHE A 126 -8.79 2.99 -4.73
N SER A 127 -10.09 3.33 -4.65
CA SER A 127 -11.02 3.18 -5.78
C SER A 127 -10.58 4.00 -6.99
N ARG A 128 -10.08 5.22 -6.78
CA ARG A 128 -9.54 6.06 -7.86
C ARG A 128 -8.30 5.44 -8.48
N LEU A 129 -7.32 5.01 -7.68
CA LEU A 129 -6.09 4.38 -8.16
C LEU A 129 -6.39 3.10 -8.96
N ALA A 130 -7.33 2.28 -8.49
CA ALA A 130 -7.79 1.10 -9.23
C ALA A 130 -8.42 1.48 -10.57
N GLY A 131 -9.26 2.53 -10.61
CA GLY A 131 -9.84 3.09 -11.83
C GLY A 131 -8.79 3.66 -12.80
N GLU A 132 -7.65 4.09 -12.31
CA GLU A 132 -6.48 4.52 -13.10
C GLU A 132 -5.60 3.34 -13.57
N GLY A 133 -5.98 2.10 -13.24
CA GLY A 133 -5.31 0.88 -13.69
C GLY A 133 -4.25 0.33 -12.73
N VAL A 134 -4.18 0.83 -11.50
CA VAL A 134 -3.31 0.26 -10.47
C VAL A 134 -3.93 -1.05 -9.96
N MET A 135 -3.20 -2.14 -10.02
CA MET A 135 -3.60 -3.40 -9.38
C MET A 135 -3.39 -3.28 -7.87
N ILE A 136 -4.45 -3.43 -7.08
CA ILE A 136 -4.38 -3.34 -5.63
C ILE A 136 -4.63 -4.71 -5.00
N LEU A 137 -3.67 -5.20 -4.23
CA LEU A 137 -3.81 -6.36 -3.35
C LEU A 137 -3.98 -5.85 -1.92
N LEU A 138 -5.18 -6.03 -1.38
CA LEU A 138 -5.57 -5.58 -0.05
C LEU A 138 -5.73 -6.76 0.90
N ALA A 139 -4.99 -6.77 2.01
CA ALA A 139 -5.28 -7.65 3.13
C ALA A 139 -6.04 -6.84 4.20
N SER A 140 -7.22 -7.30 4.57
CA SER A 140 -8.06 -6.71 5.63
C SER A 140 -8.89 -7.80 6.30
N HIS A 141 -9.18 -7.60 7.59
CA HIS A 141 -10.11 -8.44 8.34
C HIS A 141 -11.50 -7.80 8.48
N TYR A 142 -11.72 -6.61 7.90
CA TYR A 142 -13.00 -5.92 7.90
C TYR A 142 -13.81 -6.26 6.65
N ASP A 143 -14.93 -6.94 6.82
CA ASP A 143 -15.81 -7.35 5.71
C ASP A 143 -16.30 -6.16 4.86
N GLU A 144 -16.51 -5.01 5.47
CA GLU A 144 -16.97 -3.80 4.77
C GLU A 144 -15.95 -3.29 3.76
N ASP A 145 -14.65 -3.29 4.10
CA ASP A 145 -13.59 -2.87 3.20
C ASP A 145 -13.50 -3.81 1.99
N ILE A 146 -13.60 -5.11 2.25
CA ILE A 146 -13.59 -6.15 1.23
C ILE A 146 -14.76 -5.99 0.27
N ARG A 147 -15.98 -5.79 0.79
CA ARG A 147 -17.18 -5.63 -0.05
C ARG A 147 -17.17 -4.37 -0.89
N THR A 148 -16.59 -3.28 -0.35
CA THR A 148 -16.62 -1.96 -1.00
C THR A 148 -15.54 -1.82 -2.06
N LEU A 149 -14.35 -2.42 -1.83
CA LEU A 149 -13.16 -2.16 -2.64
C LEU A 149 -12.75 -3.32 -3.55
N CYS A 150 -13.09 -4.58 -3.18
CA CYS A 150 -12.51 -5.73 -3.83
C CYS A 150 -13.46 -6.33 -4.89
N GLU A 151 -12.94 -6.53 -6.09
CA GLU A 151 -13.63 -7.28 -7.16
C GLU A 151 -13.51 -8.78 -6.91
N ASP A 152 -12.33 -9.26 -6.55
CA ASP A 152 -12.03 -10.65 -6.24
C ASP A 152 -11.62 -10.78 -4.77
N VAL A 153 -12.13 -11.80 -4.10
CA VAL A 153 -11.84 -12.07 -2.69
C VAL A 153 -11.22 -13.45 -2.55
N TYR A 154 -10.13 -13.52 -1.80
CA TYR A 154 -9.45 -14.76 -1.49
C TYR A 154 -9.38 -14.97 0.02
N LEU A 155 -9.72 -16.15 0.48
CA LEU A 155 -9.62 -16.56 1.88
C LEU A 155 -8.33 -17.33 2.09
N VAL A 156 -7.57 -16.92 3.11
CA VAL A 156 -6.37 -17.64 3.57
C VAL A 156 -6.72 -18.38 4.85
N ARG A 157 -6.80 -19.71 4.80
CA ARG A 157 -7.06 -20.58 5.95
C ARG A 157 -6.20 -21.82 5.86
N ASP A 158 -5.66 -22.27 6.99
CA ASP A 158 -4.89 -23.52 7.11
C ASP A 158 -3.82 -23.67 6.02
N HIS A 159 -3.09 -22.58 5.74
CA HIS A 159 -2.06 -22.48 4.70
C HIS A 159 -2.57 -22.65 3.24
N HIS A 160 -3.88 -22.62 3.03
CA HIS A 160 -4.51 -22.65 1.71
C HIS A 160 -5.12 -21.30 1.36
N VAL A 161 -5.04 -20.96 0.07
CA VAL A 161 -5.69 -19.77 -0.52
C VAL A 161 -6.82 -20.24 -1.42
N THR A 162 -8.05 -19.86 -1.10
CA THR A 162 -9.24 -20.22 -1.88
C THR A 162 -9.97 -18.97 -2.32
N LYS A 163 -10.39 -18.91 -3.60
CA LYS A 163 -11.22 -17.82 -4.10
C LYS A 163 -12.62 -17.94 -3.48
N LYS A 164 -13.12 -16.86 -2.89
CA LYS A 164 -14.50 -16.78 -2.39
C LYS A 164 -15.41 -16.51 -3.59
N GLU A 165 -16.38 -17.38 -3.84
CA GLU A 165 -17.43 -17.12 -4.82
C GLU A 165 -18.27 -15.93 -4.35
N LYS A 166 -18.59 -15.01 -5.27
CA LYS A 166 -19.50 -13.91 -4.97
C LYS A 166 -20.87 -14.53 -4.69
N GLU A 167 -21.39 -14.34 -3.48
CA GLU A 167 -22.81 -14.56 -3.24
C GLU A 167 -23.58 -13.59 -4.13
N GLU A 168 -24.34 -14.11 -5.09
CA GLU A 168 -25.29 -13.32 -5.86
C GLU A 168 -26.27 -12.70 -4.86
N THR A 169 -26.16 -11.40 -4.66
CA THR A 169 -27.10 -10.63 -3.86
C THR A 169 -28.45 -10.70 -4.60
N LYS A 170 -29.35 -11.53 -4.09
CA LYS A 170 -30.76 -11.59 -4.52
C LYS A 170 -31.50 -10.32 -4.12
#